data_8e958382a71f8a762b8b655cf4d5a125
#
_entry.id   8e958382a71f8a762b8b655cf4d5a125
#
_cell.length_a   1.000
_cell.length_b   1.000
_cell.length_c   1.000
_cell.angle_alpha   90.00
_cell.angle_beta   90.00
_cell.angle_gamma   90.00
#
_symmetry.space_group_name_H-M   'P 1'
#
loop_
_entity.id
_entity.type
_entity.pdbx_description
1 polymer ?
#
loop_
_entity_poly.entity_id
_entity_poly.type
_entity_poly.pdbx_seq_one_letter_code
_entity_poly.pdbx_strand_id
1 'polypeptide(L)'
;MTTTAFAGGSSLRDRLNGVWHKPANQAFLAVVLAHWAEHLAQAWQVYVLDWPRPEAGGVLGLAFPWLVKSELLHYAYALVMLVGFWLLRPGFTGKSRFWWSLTLWIQFWHHIEHGLLQGQAIVGHNLFGSPVPVSILQLWVPRVELHLFYNAVVFAPM
;
A
#
# COMPACT_ATOMS: atom_id res chain seq x y z
N MET A 1 -26.24 41.63 22.65
CA MET A 1 -26.23 40.15 22.51
C MET A 1 -24.91 39.77 21.85
N THR A 2 -23.94 39.34 22.64
CA THR A 2 -22.61 38.94 22.19
C THR A 2 -22.68 37.45 21.85
N THR A 3 -22.66 37.13 20.59
CA THR A 3 -22.59 35.73 20.06
C THR A 3 -21.18 35.20 20.36
N THR A 4 -21.03 34.41 21.41
CA THR A 4 -19.80 33.61 21.60
C THR A 4 -19.72 32.57 20.49
N ALA A 5 -18.85 32.84 19.52
CA ALA A 5 -18.45 31.85 18.53
C ALA A 5 -17.74 30.73 19.31
N PHE A 6 -18.37 29.56 19.35
CA PHE A 6 -17.69 28.30 19.76
C PHE A 6 -16.50 28.10 18.85
N ALA A 7 -15.31 28.26 19.37
CA ALA A 7 -14.10 27.85 18.69
C ALA A 7 -14.13 26.32 18.57
N GLY A 8 -14.70 25.82 17.46
CA GLY A 8 -14.69 24.42 17.10
C GLY A 8 -13.25 23.96 17.00
N GLY A 9 -12.83 23.00 17.83
CA GLY A 9 -11.50 22.43 17.80
C GLY A 9 -11.20 21.89 16.38
N SER A 10 -10.02 22.17 15.84
CA SER A 10 -9.58 21.68 14.53
C SER A 10 -9.69 20.14 14.48
N SER A 11 -10.31 19.62 13.44
CA SER A 11 -10.45 18.17 13.24
C SER A 11 -9.06 17.50 13.13
N LEU A 12 -8.97 16.19 13.39
CA LEU A 12 -7.72 15.43 13.18
C LEU A 12 -7.19 15.63 11.75
N ARG A 13 -8.08 15.61 10.78
CA ARG A 13 -7.73 15.83 9.36
C ARG A 13 -7.14 17.22 9.12
N ASP A 14 -7.66 18.26 9.77
CA ASP A 14 -7.13 19.63 9.65
C ASP A 14 -5.73 19.71 10.28
N ARG A 15 -5.50 19.05 11.40
CA ARG A 15 -4.16 18.97 12.03
C ARG A 15 -3.16 18.24 11.15
N LEU A 16 -3.55 17.08 10.58
CA LEU A 16 -2.69 16.28 9.68
C LEU A 16 -2.33 17.04 8.41
N ASN A 17 -3.17 17.95 7.95
CA ASN A 17 -2.92 18.74 6.73
C ASN A 17 -2.46 20.20 7.02
N GLY A 18 -2.32 20.56 8.30
CA GLY A 18 -1.79 21.83 8.78
C GLY A 18 -0.46 21.63 9.50
N VAL A 19 -0.48 21.86 10.80
CA VAL A 19 0.73 21.88 11.66
C VAL A 19 1.47 20.53 11.70
N TRP A 20 0.77 19.41 11.51
CA TRP A 20 1.33 18.07 11.54
C TRP A 20 1.60 17.48 10.14
N HIS A 21 1.39 18.26 9.07
CA HIS A 21 1.51 17.71 7.71
C HIS A 21 2.89 17.11 7.43
N LYS A 22 3.94 17.86 7.76
CA LYS A 22 5.33 17.40 7.54
C LYS A 22 5.66 16.12 8.33
N PRO A 23 5.48 16.05 9.66
CA PRO A 23 5.79 14.82 10.40
C PRO A 23 4.86 13.66 10.04
N ALA A 24 3.58 13.90 9.75
CA ALA A 24 2.67 12.87 9.30
C ALA A 24 3.08 12.28 7.94
N ASN A 25 3.48 13.14 6.99
CA ASN A 25 4.00 12.70 5.70
C ASN A 25 5.31 11.91 5.84
N GLN A 26 6.22 12.35 6.73
CA GLN A 26 7.47 11.61 7.00
C GLN A 26 7.22 10.24 7.61
N ALA A 27 6.29 10.14 8.56
CA ALA A 27 5.87 8.85 9.14
C ALA A 27 5.25 7.93 8.08
N PHE A 28 4.37 8.48 7.24
CA PHE A 28 3.77 7.74 6.14
C PHE A 28 4.83 7.27 5.12
N LEU A 29 5.77 8.14 4.74
CA LEU A 29 6.88 7.79 3.86
C LEU A 29 7.74 6.66 4.43
N ALA A 30 8.00 6.65 5.74
CA ALA A 30 8.74 5.55 6.38
C ALA A 30 8.01 4.21 6.24
N VAL A 31 6.68 4.21 6.35
CA VAL A 31 5.84 3.01 6.13
C VAL A 31 5.94 2.55 4.66
N VAL A 32 5.84 3.48 3.71
CA VAL A 32 5.98 3.17 2.26
C VAL A 32 7.35 2.57 1.94
N LEU A 33 8.42 3.17 2.47
CA LEU A 33 9.79 2.69 2.26
C LEU A 33 10.04 1.31 2.88
N ALA A 34 9.51 1.06 4.08
CA ALA A 34 9.63 -0.25 4.72
C ALA A 34 8.97 -1.35 3.87
N HIS A 35 7.79 -1.06 3.32
CA HIS A 35 7.11 -1.99 2.43
C HIS A 35 7.88 -2.23 1.13
N TRP A 36 8.38 -1.18 0.51
CA TRP A 36 9.16 -1.32 -0.70
C TRP A 36 10.45 -2.11 -0.46
N ALA A 37 11.13 -1.88 0.67
CA ALA A 37 12.31 -2.64 1.05
C ALA A 37 12.04 -4.14 1.15
N GLU A 38 10.87 -4.55 1.67
CA GLU A 38 10.45 -5.96 1.69
C GLU A 38 10.32 -6.55 0.28
N HIS A 39 9.70 -5.82 -0.65
CA HIS A 39 9.58 -6.30 -2.03
C HIS A 39 10.92 -6.30 -2.79
N LEU A 40 11.82 -5.38 -2.49
CA LEU A 40 13.20 -5.43 -3.01
C LEU A 40 13.97 -6.63 -2.44
N ALA A 41 13.78 -6.95 -1.17
CA ALA A 41 14.36 -8.17 -0.57
C ALA A 41 13.80 -9.45 -1.20
N GLN A 42 12.49 -9.51 -1.48
CA GLN A 42 11.88 -10.61 -2.23
C GLN A 42 12.48 -10.75 -3.64
N ALA A 43 12.64 -9.63 -4.36
CA ALA A 43 13.27 -9.63 -5.67
C ALA A 43 14.72 -10.13 -5.62
N TRP A 44 15.47 -9.68 -4.62
CA TRP A 44 16.83 -10.16 -4.38
C TRP A 44 16.86 -11.68 -4.14
N GLN A 45 15.95 -12.20 -3.31
CA GLN A 45 15.82 -13.65 -3.06
C GLN A 45 15.53 -14.42 -4.34
N VAL A 46 14.64 -13.91 -5.20
CA VAL A 46 14.26 -14.59 -6.46
C VAL A 46 15.37 -14.50 -7.50
N TYR A 47 15.92 -13.29 -7.76
CA TYR A 47 16.75 -13.04 -8.93
C TYR A 47 18.26 -13.13 -8.69
N VAL A 48 18.69 -13.06 -7.44
CA VAL A 48 20.11 -13.11 -7.06
C VAL A 48 20.46 -14.39 -6.31
N LEU A 49 19.55 -14.84 -5.43
CA LEU A 49 19.75 -16.06 -4.64
C LEU A 49 19.08 -17.29 -5.27
N ASP A 50 18.39 -17.14 -6.40
CA ASP A 50 17.68 -18.20 -7.13
C ASP A 50 16.65 -18.96 -6.28
N TRP A 51 16.03 -18.28 -5.32
CA TRP A 51 15.00 -18.90 -4.49
C TRP A 51 13.72 -19.11 -5.29
N PRO A 52 13.00 -20.22 -5.06
CA PRO A 52 11.66 -20.40 -5.60
C PRO A 52 10.74 -19.25 -5.15
N ARG A 53 9.97 -18.68 -6.08
CA ARG A 53 9.07 -17.54 -5.77
C ARG A 53 8.17 -17.75 -4.54
N PRO A 54 7.58 -18.95 -4.29
CA PRO A 54 6.77 -19.18 -3.10
C PRO A 54 7.54 -19.11 -1.77
N GLU A 55 8.86 -19.20 -1.81
CA GLU A 55 9.76 -19.17 -0.65
C GLU A 55 10.35 -17.78 -0.42
N ALA A 56 10.36 -16.92 -1.44
CA ALA A 56 10.89 -15.57 -1.40
C ALA A 56 9.93 -14.62 -0.65
N GLY A 57 9.96 -14.68 0.67
CA GLY A 57 9.07 -13.92 1.56
C GLY A 57 9.63 -12.56 2.03
N GLY A 58 10.78 -12.10 1.52
CA GLY A 58 11.47 -10.91 2.02
C GLY A 58 12.11 -11.15 3.39
N VAL A 59 12.47 -10.06 4.07
CA VAL A 59 13.06 -10.13 5.43
C VAL A 59 12.00 -10.56 6.45
N LEU A 60 10.80 -10.01 6.34
CA LEU A 60 9.69 -10.35 7.23
C LEU A 60 9.30 -11.82 7.09
N GLY A 61 9.36 -12.38 5.88
CA GLY A 61 9.05 -13.78 5.61
C GLY A 61 10.06 -14.76 6.20
N LEU A 62 11.31 -14.35 6.45
CA LEU A 62 12.28 -15.16 7.17
C LEU A 62 11.91 -15.32 8.65
N ALA A 63 11.37 -14.26 9.27
CA ALA A 63 10.99 -14.28 10.67
C ALA A 63 9.54 -14.79 10.87
N PHE A 64 8.64 -14.46 9.97
CA PHE A 64 7.19 -14.72 10.09
C PHE A 64 6.58 -15.22 8.77
N PRO A 65 6.97 -16.43 8.29
CA PRO A 65 6.53 -16.92 6.98
C PRO A 65 5.01 -17.08 6.86
N TRP A 66 4.33 -17.43 7.96
CA TRP A 66 2.87 -17.55 8.01
C TRP A 66 2.17 -16.20 7.80
N LEU A 67 2.76 -15.11 8.28
CA LEU A 67 2.21 -13.77 8.17
C LEU A 67 2.33 -13.24 6.73
N VAL A 68 3.50 -13.41 6.10
CA VAL A 68 3.74 -12.96 4.72
C VAL A 68 2.93 -13.78 3.71
N LYS A 69 2.66 -15.05 4.00
CA LYS A 69 1.76 -15.88 3.17
C LYS A 69 0.28 -15.53 3.35
N SER A 70 -0.07 -14.70 4.33
CA SER A 70 -1.44 -14.27 4.58
C SER A 70 -1.85 -13.16 3.61
N GLU A 71 -2.94 -13.36 2.86
CA GLU A 71 -3.55 -12.29 2.05
C GLU A 71 -4.06 -11.14 2.92
N LEU A 72 -4.41 -11.41 4.18
CA LEU A 72 -4.86 -10.39 5.13
C LEU A 72 -3.78 -9.33 5.40
N LEU A 73 -2.51 -9.72 5.55
CA LEU A 73 -1.41 -8.77 5.74
C LEU A 73 -1.31 -7.82 4.54
N HIS A 74 -1.31 -8.38 3.34
CA HIS A 74 -1.18 -7.60 2.10
C HIS A 74 -2.37 -6.67 1.89
N TYR A 75 -3.58 -7.15 2.15
CA TYR A 75 -4.79 -6.34 2.08
C TYR A 75 -4.77 -5.20 3.12
N ALA A 76 -4.43 -5.50 4.37
CA ALA A 76 -4.34 -4.50 5.43
C ALA A 76 -3.31 -3.41 5.07
N TYR A 77 -2.17 -3.81 4.51
CA TYR A 77 -1.15 -2.87 4.08
C TYR A 77 -1.64 -1.97 2.93
N ALA A 78 -2.26 -2.56 1.90
CA ALA A 78 -2.86 -1.81 0.79
C ALA A 78 -3.91 -0.81 1.28
N LEU A 79 -4.70 -1.16 2.31
CA LEU A 79 -5.67 -0.28 2.95
C LEU A 79 -4.99 0.87 3.70
N VAL A 80 -3.95 0.59 4.50
CA VAL A 80 -3.16 1.63 5.21
C VAL A 80 -2.58 2.62 4.23
N MET A 81 -2.02 2.14 3.11
CA MET A 81 -1.49 2.99 2.04
C MET A 81 -2.58 3.86 1.43
N LEU A 82 -3.72 3.30 1.07
CA LEU A 82 -4.85 4.03 0.47
C LEU A 82 -5.36 5.13 1.42
N VAL A 83 -5.57 4.78 2.69
CA VAL A 83 -6.04 5.72 3.71
C VAL A 83 -5.01 6.83 3.95
N GLY A 84 -3.73 6.50 4.02
CA GLY A 84 -2.64 7.47 4.17
C GLY A 84 -2.61 8.49 3.03
N PHE A 85 -2.65 8.02 1.77
CA PHE A 85 -2.72 8.89 0.59
C PHE A 85 -3.95 9.80 0.62
N TRP A 86 -5.11 9.26 0.97
CA TRP A 86 -6.35 10.02 1.04
C TRP A 86 -6.35 11.07 2.15
N LEU A 87 -5.87 10.71 3.35
CA LEU A 87 -5.84 11.62 4.51
C LEU A 87 -4.88 12.78 4.31
N LEU A 88 -3.69 12.54 3.72
CA LEU A 88 -2.64 13.55 3.58
C LEU A 88 -2.79 14.42 2.33
N ARG A 89 -3.62 14.02 1.36
CA ARG A 89 -3.82 14.74 0.09
C ARG A 89 -4.16 16.23 0.23
N PRO A 90 -5.02 16.67 1.18
CA PRO A 90 -5.37 18.09 1.30
C PRO A 90 -4.19 19.00 1.64
N GLY A 91 -3.15 18.50 2.31
CA GLY A 91 -1.95 19.26 2.66
C GLY A 91 -1.03 19.60 1.47
N PHE A 92 -1.25 18.97 0.31
CA PHE A 92 -0.49 19.23 -0.92
C PHE A 92 -1.22 20.27 -1.80
N THR A 93 -0.46 21.07 -2.55
CA THR A 93 -0.98 22.10 -3.46
C THR A 93 -0.29 22.03 -4.83
N GLY A 94 -0.89 22.65 -5.86
CA GLY A 94 -0.30 22.76 -7.19
C GLY A 94 0.12 21.41 -7.80
N LYS A 95 1.33 21.34 -8.35
CA LYS A 95 1.87 20.12 -9.00
C LYS A 95 2.00 18.95 -8.03
N SER A 96 2.39 19.20 -6.79
CA SER A 96 2.51 18.14 -5.76
C SER A 96 1.16 17.47 -5.51
N ARG A 97 0.06 18.25 -5.45
CA ARG A 97 -1.28 17.69 -5.29
C ARG A 97 -1.73 16.85 -6.48
N PHE A 98 -1.32 17.23 -7.69
CA PHE A 98 -1.59 16.45 -8.90
C PHE A 98 -0.90 15.08 -8.81
N TRP A 99 0.41 15.04 -8.56
CA TRP A 99 1.17 13.81 -8.45
C TRP A 99 0.69 12.93 -7.30
N TRP A 100 0.43 13.51 -6.14
CA TRP A 100 -0.15 12.80 -5.00
C TRP A 100 -1.52 12.19 -5.31
N SER A 101 -2.35 12.90 -6.10
CA SER A 101 -3.65 12.40 -6.52
C SER A 101 -3.51 11.25 -7.53
N LEU A 102 -2.56 11.32 -8.44
CA LEU A 102 -2.26 10.22 -9.36
C LEU A 102 -1.85 8.96 -8.60
N THR A 103 -0.92 9.11 -7.65
CA THR A 103 -0.51 8.02 -6.76
C THR A 103 -1.69 7.43 -5.98
N LEU A 104 -2.58 8.28 -5.44
CA LEU A 104 -3.80 7.83 -4.76
C LEU A 104 -4.68 6.96 -5.66
N TRP A 105 -4.86 7.31 -6.93
CA TRP A 105 -5.67 6.52 -7.87
C TRP A 105 -5.01 5.19 -8.25
N ILE A 106 -3.69 5.18 -8.43
CA ILE A 106 -2.93 3.94 -8.65
C ILE A 106 -3.07 3.03 -7.42
N GLN A 107 -2.90 3.58 -6.22
CA GLN A 107 -3.06 2.84 -4.97
C GLN A 107 -4.50 2.34 -4.76
N PHE A 108 -5.51 3.11 -5.19
CA PHE A 108 -6.90 2.67 -5.14
C PHE A 108 -7.12 1.43 -6.02
N TRP A 109 -6.58 1.41 -7.23
CA TRP A 109 -6.63 0.24 -8.10
C TRP A 109 -5.90 -0.95 -7.46
N HIS A 110 -4.69 -0.74 -6.95
CA HIS A 110 -3.91 -1.76 -6.27
C HIS A 110 -4.65 -2.35 -5.05
N HIS A 111 -5.36 -1.50 -4.30
CA HIS A 111 -6.21 -1.95 -3.19
C HIS A 111 -7.37 -2.84 -3.67
N ILE A 112 -7.99 -2.57 -4.82
CA ILE A 112 -9.01 -3.44 -5.42
C ILE A 112 -8.42 -4.82 -5.72
N GLU A 113 -7.22 -4.89 -6.29
CA GLU A 113 -6.55 -6.16 -6.56
C GLU A 113 -6.29 -6.98 -5.29
N HIS A 114 -5.83 -6.33 -4.22
CA HIS A 114 -5.68 -6.98 -2.91
C HIS A 114 -7.03 -7.39 -2.30
N GLY A 115 -8.08 -6.62 -2.53
CA GLY A 115 -9.44 -6.97 -2.14
C GLY A 115 -9.93 -8.26 -2.82
N LEU A 116 -9.60 -8.44 -4.10
CA LEU A 116 -9.91 -9.68 -4.84
C LEU A 116 -9.14 -10.88 -4.27
N LEU A 117 -7.84 -10.71 -3.95
CA LEU A 117 -7.04 -11.78 -3.36
C LEU A 117 -7.57 -12.19 -1.98
N GLN A 118 -7.85 -11.20 -1.12
CA GLN A 118 -8.39 -11.43 0.21
C GLN A 118 -9.80 -12.06 0.16
N GLY A 119 -10.65 -11.62 -0.78
CA GLY A 119 -11.98 -12.20 -0.99
C GLY A 119 -11.90 -13.68 -1.34
N GLN A 120 -11.00 -14.06 -2.26
CA GLN A 120 -10.75 -15.47 -2.63
C GLN A 120 -10.25 -16.29 -1.43
N ALA A 121 -9.34 -15.72 -0.64
CA ALA A 121 -8.82 -16.39 0.56
C ALA A 121 -9.92 -16.63 1.62
N ILE A 122 -10.86 -15.70 1.79
CA ILE A 122 -11.99 -15.85 2.73
C ILE A 122 -12.99 -16.88 2.23
N VAL A 123 -13.33 -16.86 0.94
CA VAL A 123 -14.34 -17.75 0.35
C VAL A 123 -13.77 -19.17 0.13
N GLY A 124 -12.44 -19.33 0.11
CA GLY A 124 -11.77 -20.61 -0.17
C GLY A 124 -11.92 -21.05 -1.63
N HIS A 125 -12.25 -20.13 -2.53
CA HIS A 125 -12.44 -20.41 -3.95
C HIS A 125 -11.68 -19.38 -4.81
N ASN A 126 -10.79 -19.91 -5.66
CA ASN A 126 -9.92 -19.08 -6.51
C ASN A 126 -10.55 -18.83 -7.87
N LEU A 127 -10.31 -17.64 -8.43
CA LEU A 127 -10.79 -17.26 -9.75
C LEU A 127 -10.06 -18.04 -10.84
N PHE A 128 -10.76 -18.26 -11.95
CA PHE A 128 -10.23 -18.89 -13.17
C PHE A 128 -9.62 -20.28 -12.97
N GLY A 129 -10.01 -21.02 -11.92
CA GLY A 129 -9.46 -22.33 -11.61
C GLY A 129 -8.00 -22.33 -11.17
N SER A 130 -7.49 -21.15 -10.74
CA SER A 130 -6.12 -21.03 -10.24
C SER A 130 -5.92 -21.85 -8.95
N PRO A 131 -4.75 -22.47 -8.73
CA PRO A 131 -4.45 -23.16 -7.48
C PRO A 131 -4.27 -22.22 -6.27
N VAL A 132 -4.04 -20.92 -6.53
CA VAL A 132 -3.86 -19.87 -5.52
C VAL A 132 -4.70 -18.66 -5.87
N PRO A 133 -5.01 -17.76 -4.90
CA PRO A 133 -5.67 -16.49 -5.20
C PRO A 133 -4.91 -15.68 -6.26
N VAL A 134 -5.63 -15.10 -7.20
CA VAL A 134 -5.06 -14.27 -8.28
C VAL A 134 -5.81 -12.95 -8.41
N SER A 135 -5.10 -11.86 -8.68
CA SER A 135 -5.68 -10.58 -9.04
C SER A 135 -5.77 -10.41 -10.57
N ILE A 136 -6.37 -9.32 -11.02
CA ILE A 136 -6.59 -9.09 -12.45
C ILE A 136 -5.26 -9.03 -13.21
N LEU A 137 -4.31 -8.21 -12.76
CA LEU A 137 -3.02 -8.07 -13.45
C LEU A 137 -2.09 -9.27 -13.23
N GLN A 138 -2.30 -10.06 -12.18
CA GLN A 138 -1.56 -11.30 -11.97
C GLN A 138 -1.86 -12.39 -13.00
N LEU A 139 -2.88 -12.23 -13.83
CA LEU A 139 -3.12 -13.11 -14.98
C LEU A 139 -2.03 -12.99 -16.05
N TRP A 140 -1.30 -11.87 -16.08
CA TRP A 140 -0.26 -11.59 -17.09
C TRP A 140 1.13 -11.36 -16.48
N VAL A 141 1.18 -10.86 -15.23
CA VAL A 141 2.45 -10.49 -14.56
C VAL A 141 2.55 -11.23 -13.25
N PRO A 142 3.66 -11.95 -12.98
CA PRO A 142 3.85 -12.62 -11.70
C PRO A 142 3.80 -11.64 -10.52
N ARG A 143 3.40 -12.15 -9.34
CA ARG A 143 3.11 -11.35 -8.16
C ARG A 143 4.26 -10.45 -7.70
N VAL A 144 5.49 -10.97 -7.68
CA VAL A 144 6.67 -10.23 -7.21
C VAL A 144 6.95 -9.04 -8.13
N GLU A 145 6.95 -9.26 -9.43
CA GLU A 145 7.19 -8.26 -10.47
C GLU A 145 6.11 -7.18 -10.46
N LEU A 146 4.85 -7.59 -10.28
CA LEU A 146 3.72 -6.68 -10.21
C LEU A 146 3.83 -5.76 -8.98
N HIS A 147 4.22 -6.29 -7.81
CA HIS A 147 4.41 -5.49 -6.61
C HIS A 147 5.61 -4.54 -6.73
N LEU A 148 6.70 -4.96 -7.37
CA LEU A 148 7.82 -4.06 -7.68
C LEU A 148 7.38 -2.90 -8.57
N PHE A 149 6.58 -3.19 -9.59
CA PHE A 149 6.02 -2.16 -10.48
C PHE A 149 5.13 -1.18 -9.71
N TYR A 150 4.15 -1.68 -8.93
CA TYR A 150 3.27 -0.81 -8.15
C TYR A 150 4.04 0.06 -7.16
N ASN A 151 4.99 -0.52 -6.43
CA ASN A 151 5.81 0.24 -5.49
C ASN A 151 6.62 1.34 -6.19
N ALA A 152 7.20 1.06 -7.36
CA ALA A 152 7.96 2.04 -8.13
C ALA A 152 7.06 3.20 -8.61
N VAL A 153 5.88 2.91 -9.21
CA VAL A 153 4.99 3.94 -9.74
C VAL A 153 4.24 4.72 -8.65
N VAL A 154 4.08 4.15 -7.47
CA VAL A 154 3.52 4.83 -6.30
C VAL A 154 4.58 5.71 -5.64
N PHE A 155 5.83 5.26 -5.54
CA PHE A 155 6.92 5.98 -4.87
C PHE A 155 7.48 7.12 -5.73
N ALA A 156 7.66 6.94 -7.05
CA ALA A 156 8.31 7.92 -7.92
C ALA A 156 7.66 9.32 -7.91
N PRO A 157 6.32 9.48 -7.78
CA PRO A 157 5.70 10.80 -7.70
C PRO A 157 5.70 11.41 -6.28
N MET A 158 6.06 10.67 -5.23
CA MET A 158 6.06 11.14 -3.83
C MET A 158 7.25 12.05 -3.53
#